data_a1f41e67498dbf738ed0f39602e54153
#
_entry.id   a1f41e67498dbf738ed0f39602e54153
#
_cell.length_a   1.000
_cell.length_b   1.000
_cell.length_c   1.000
_cell.angle_alpha   90.00
_cell.angle_beta   90.00
_cell.angle_gamma   90.00
#
_symmetry.space_group_name_H-M   'P 1'
#
loop_
_entity.id
_entity.type
_entity.pdbx_description
1 polymer ?
#
loop_
_entity_poly.entity_id
_entity_poly.type
_entity_poly.pdbx_seq_one_letter_code
_entity_poly.pdbx_strand_id
1 'polypeptide(L)'
;GGTLTYEDVTNIDSVGIVTAGGGLVTQKMLKEEVNVTAGKLSNNTNIYLENGCVHIFTTTESTTSTPAIKYNATTNLKDKMSVGESVVVTLITTANASAYSANITIDGDAVTENWVGGSAPSDGGSSGVDIHTFTIIKVASSGTTDQQLTVIANHSKTS
;
A
#
# COMPACT_ATOMS: atom_id res chain seq x y z
N GLY A 1 -13.88 23.97 23.78
CA GLY A 1 -14.14 23.52 22.42
C GLY A 1 -15.61 23.27 22.25
N GLY A 2 -16.26 23.94 21.30
CA GLY A 2 -17.66 23.75 20.99
C GLY A 2 -17.86 22.65 19.98
N THR A 3 -18.91 21.86 20.10
CA THR A 3 -19.37 20.95 19.08
C THR A 3 -20.04 21.74 17.97
N LEU A 4 -19.57 21.67 16.75
CA LEU A 4 -20.24 22.23 15.60
C LEU A 4 -21.19 21.15 15.06
N THR A 5 -22.49 21.34 15.22
CA THR A 5 -23.51 20.45 14.64
C THR A 5 -24.05 21.14 13.39
N TYR A 6 -23.81 20.55 12.22
CA TYR A 6 -24.40 20.97 10.96
C TYR A 6 -25.54 20.01 10.61
N GLU A 7 -26.76 20.53 10.47
CA GLU A 7 -27.91 19.71 10.06
C GLU A 7 -27.95 19.42 8.56
N ASP A 8 -27.21 20.20 7.75
CA ASP A 8 -27.28 20.08 6.28
C ASP A 8 -25.95 20.52 5.65
N VAL A 9 -24.91 19.64 5.73
CA VAL A 9 -23.65 19.89 5.04
C VAL A 9 -23.65 19.12 3.72
N THR A 10 -23.76 19.84 2.61
CA THR A 10 -23.75 19.24 1.27
C THR A 10 -22.35 18.75 0.88
N ASN A 11 -21.29 19.45 1.30
CA ASN A 11 -19.91 19.07 1.06
C ASN A 11 -19.02 19.44 2.24
N ILE A 12 -18.11 18.54 2.61
CA ILE A 12 -17.00 18.83 3.52
C ILE A 12 -15.72 18.73 2.68
N ASP A 13 -15.04 19.86 2.50
CA ASP A 13 -13.73 19.90 1.88
C ASP A 13 -12.68 20.03 2.99
N SER A 14 -11.80 19.04 3.11
CA SER A 14 -10.73 19.01 4.12
C SER A 14 -9.38 18.91 3.44
N VAL A 15 -8.52 19.89 3.68
CA VAL A 15 -7.13 19.92 3.17
C VAL A 15 -6.17 19.12 4.05
N GLY A 16 -6.67 18.27 4.93
CA GLY A 16 -5.86 17.53 5.87
C GLY A 16 -6.50 16.21 6.27
N ILE A 17 -6.18 15.75 7.47
CA ILE A 17 -6.68 14.48 8.00
C ILE A 17 -8.07 14.70 8.60
N VAL A 18 -9.05 13.86 8.23
CA VAL A 18 -10.34 13.75 8.90
C VAL A 18 -10.25 12.64 9.95
N THR A 19 -10.41 13.02 11.23
CA THR A 19 -10.44 12.05 12.34
C THR A 19 -11.88 11.82 12.77
N ALA A 20 -12.39 10.61 12.54
CA ALA A 20 -13.72 10.19 12.96
C ALA A 20 -13.60 9.23 14.16
N GLY A 21 -13.68 9.75 15.38
CA GLY A 21 -13.47 8.98 16.61
C GLY A 21 -14.48 7.85 16.87
N GLY A 22 -15.67 7.94 16.26
CA GLY A 22 -16.72 6.91 16.35
C GLY A 22 -16.87 6.03 15.11
N GLY A 23 -15.94 6.17 14.15
CA GLY A 23 -16.00 5.49 12.86
C GLY A 23 -16.61 6.35 11.75
N LEU A 24 -16.51 5.85 10.51
CA LEU A 24 -17.04 6.49 9.32
C LEU A 24 -18.12 5.58 8.70
N VAL A 25 -19.33 6.11 8.53
CA VAL A 25 -20.42 5.41 7.83
C VAL A 25 -20.66 6.10 6.49
N THR A 26 -20.45 5.37 5.40
CA THR A 26 -20.77 5.85 4.05
C THR A 26 -21.96 5.06 3.50
N GLN A 27 -23.01 5.77 3.10
CA GLN A 27 -24.21 5.14 2.52
C GLN A 27 -24.05 4.85 1.01
N LYS A 28 -23.01 5.39 0.41
CA LYS A 28 -22.71 5.24 -1.02
C LYS A 28 -21.23 4.88 -1.21
N MET A 29 -20.76 4.92 -2.44
CA MET A 29 -19.39 4.59 -2.80
C MET A 29 -18.38 5.48 -2.10
N LEU A 30 -17.39 4.87 -1.44
CA LEU A 30 -16.14 5.53 -1.06
C LEU A 30 -15.16 5.43 -2.23
N LYS A 31 -14.62 6.56 -2.67
CA LYS A 31 -13.61 6.61 -3.74
C LYS A 31 -12.24 6.80 -3.14
N GLU A 32 -11.29 6.00 -3.60
CA GLU A 32 -9.87 6.18 -3.38
C GLU A 32 -9.22 6.59 -4.72
N GLU A 33 -8.26 7.50 -4.67
CA GLU A 33 -7.46 7.84 -5.83
C GLU A 33 -6.41 6.76 -6.08
N VAL A 34 -6.29 6.33 -7.36
CA VAL A 34 -5.31 5.33 -7.79
C VAL A 34 -4.17 6.04 -8.49
N ASN A 35 -2.93 5.76 -8.08
CA ASN A 35 -1.75 6.23 -8.77
C ASN A 35 -1.53 5.40 -10.05
N VAL A 36 -1.75 6.02 -11.21
CA VAL A 36 -1.60 5.37 -12.52
C VAL A 36 -0.24 5.72 -13.11
N THR A 37 0.68 4.75 -13.14
CA THR A 37 2.03 4.91 -13.69
C THR A 37 2.11 4.30 -15.10
N ALA A 38 2.43 5.13 -16.09
CA ALA A 38 2.76 4.69 -17.46
C ALA A 38 4.17 4.09 -17.51
N GLY A 39 4.36 2.95 -16.85
CA GLY A 39 5.66 2.28 -16.69
C GLY A 39 5.50 0.89 -16.11
N LYS A 40 6.64 0.23 -15.87
CA LYS A 40 6.74 -1.05 -15.16
C LYS A 40 7.00 -0.80 -13.67
N LEU A 41 6.49 -1.63 -12.79
CA LEU A 41 6.89 -1.62 -11.38
C LEU A 41 8.40 -1.86 -11.24
N SER A 42 8.98 -2.78 -12.01
CA SER A 42 10.41 -3.09 -12.01
C SER A 42 11.33 -1.89 -12.32
N ASN A 43 10.82 -0.87 -13.01
CA ASN A 43 11.52 0.39 -13.28
C ASN A 43 11.10 1.54 -12.35
N ASN A 44 10.04 1.36 -11.55
CA ASN A 44 9.43 2.38 -10.70
C ASN A 44 9.19 1.79 -9.30
N THR A 45 10.25 1.28 -8.68
CA THR A 45 10.14 0.55 -7.41
C THR A 45 9.83 1.43 -6.20
N ASN A 46 10.03 2.75 -6.28
CA ASN A 46 9.67 3.67 -5.18
C ASN A 46 8.15 3.88 -5.13
N ILE A 47 7.51 3.37 -4.09
CA ILE A 47 6.08 3.47 -3.83
C ILE A 47 5.86 4.50 -2.73
N TYR A 48 5.33 5.66 -3.11
CA TYR A 48 5.05 6.76 -2.18
C TYR A 48 3.56 6.81 -1.84
N LEU A 49 3.24 6.58 -0.57
CA LEU A 49 1.84 6.51 -0.11
C LEU A 49 1.17 7.89 0.00
N GLU A 50 1.93 8.99 -0.09
CA GLU A 50 1.34 10.33 -0.27
C GLU A 50 0.55 10.46 -1.59
N ASN A 51 0.82 9.58 -2.57
CA ASN A 51 0.12 9.51 -3.86
C ASN A 51 -1.03 8.49 -3.87
N GLY A 52 -1.45 8.01 -2.71
CA GLY A 52 -2.47 6.96 -2.54
C GLY A 52 -1.88 5.60 -2.20
N CYS A 53 -2.75 4.69 -1.76
CA CYS A 53 -2.36 3.34 -1.36
C CYS A 53 -2.52 2.30 -2.48
N VAL A 54 -3.17 2.67 -3.59
CA VAL A 54 -3.34 1.80 -4.76
C VAL A 54 -2.52 2.34 -5.93
N HIS A 55 -1.63 1.51 -6.47
CA HIS A 55 -0.76 1.85 -7.61
C HIS A 55 -0.99 0.87 -8.74
N ILE A 56 -1.18 1.36 -9.96
CA ILE A 56 -1.28 0.54 -11.17
C ILE A 56 -0.17 0.90 -12.16
N PHE A 57 0.52 -0.12 -12.67
CA PHE A 57 1.59 -0.02 -13.65
C PHE A 57 1.11 -0.58 -14.99
N THR A 58 1.02 0.27 -16.01
CA THR A 58 0.32 -0.06 -17.26
C THR A 58 1.24 -0.62 -18.36
N THR A 59 2.55 -0.61 -18.16
CA THR A 59 3.50 -1.22 -19.11
C THR A 59 3.77 -2.66 -18.75
N THR A 60 3.83 -3.54 -19.76
CA THR A 60 4.08 -4.97 -19.58
C THR A 60 5.34 -5.24 -18.78
N GLU A 61 5.21 -5.95 -17.66
CA GLU A 61 6.32 -6.38 -16.84
C GLU A 61 7.19 -7.43 -17.58
N SER A 62 8.44 -7.53 -17.20
CA SER A 62 9.40 -8.47 -17.82
C SER A 62 10.41 -9.05 -16.85
N THR A 63 10.42 -8.62 -15.59
CA THR A 63 11.39 -9.08 -14.59
C THR A 63 10.82 -8.91 -13.19
N THR A 64 11.44 -9.57 -12.22
CA THR A 64 11.14 -9.42 -10.80
C THR A 64 11.44 -8.01 -10.31
N SER A 65 10.77 -7.59 -9.24
CA SER A 65 10.99 -6.30 -8.60
C SER A 65 10.97 -6.43 -7.08
N THR A 66 11.61 -5.46 -6.41
CA THR A 66 11.52 -5.29 -4.95
C THR A 66 10.97 -3.89 -4.70
N PRO A 67 9.65 -3.75 -4.50
CA PRO A 67 9.03 -2.47 -4.19
C PRO A 67 9.59 -1.87 -2.90
N ALA A 68 9.87 -0.57 -2.92
CA ALA A 68 10.36 0.21 -1.78
C ALA A 68 9.22 1.13 -1.31
N ILE A 69 8.52 0.73 -0.26
CA ILE A 69 7.35 1.44 0.26
C ILE A 69 7.81 2.50 1.26
N LYS A 70 7.35 3.74 1.06
CA LYS A 70 7.61 4.90 1.92
C LYS A 70 6.36 5.78 2.01
N TYR A 71 6.29 6.64 3.03
CA TYR A 71 5.28 7.69 3.00
C TYR A 71 5.56 8.65 1.84
N ASN A 72 6.78 9.23 1.76
CA ASN A 72 7.26 10.01 0.61
C ASN A 72 8.80 9.96 0.52
N ALA A 73 9.39 10.79 -0.35
CA ALA A 73 10.84 10.80 -0.58
C ALA A 73 11.66 11.18 0.67
N THR A 74 11.10 11.95 1.59
CA THR A 74 11.80 12.54 2.76
C THR A 74 11.28 12.05 4.11
N THR A 75 10.11 11.43 4.14
CA THR A 75 9.44 11.00 5.37
C THR A 75 9.22 9.50 5.35
N ASN A 76 9.64 8.83 6.39
CA ASN A 76 9.46 7.40 6.56
C ASN A 76 8.00 7.05 6.87
N LEU A 77 7.53 5.91 6.39
CA LEU A 77 6.20 5.39 6.69
C LEU A 77 6.06 5.07 8.19
N LYS A 78 7.07 4.42 8.78
CA LYS A 78 7.07 4.07 10.20
C LYS A 78 6.91 5.29 11.13
N ASP A 79 7.37 6.48 10.70
CA ASP A 79 7.27 7.70 11.48
C ASP A 79 5.92 8.41 11.32
N LYS A 80 5.16 8.03 10.28
CA LYS A 80 3.80 8.51 10.03
C LYS A 80 2.72 7.69 10.72
N MET A 81 3.04 6.48 11.14
CA MET A 81 2.11 5.56 11.79
C MET A 81 2.29 5.55 13.30
N SER A 82 1.19 5.52 14.02
CA SER A 82 1.13 5.25 15.46
C SER A 82 0.96 3.75 15.72
N VAL A 83 1.40 3.28 16.88
CA VAL A 83 1.19 1.88 17.29
C VAL A 83 -0.31 1.57 17.29
N GLY A 84 -0.69 0.46 16.65
CA GLY A 84 -2.07 0.04 16.45
C GLY A 84 -2.68 0.50 15.12
N GLU A 85 -2.00 1.36 14.36
CA GLU A 85 -2.47 1.74 13.02
C GLU A 85 -2.02 0.75 11.94
N SER A 86 -2.79 0.67 10.87
CA SER A 86 -2.47 -0.13 9.69
C SER A 86 -2.76 0.63 8.40
N VAL A 87 -2.02 0.27 7.35
CA VAL A 87 -2.26 0.72 5.98
C VAL A 87 -2.24 -0.48 5.05
N VAL A 88 -3.08 -0.48 4.04
CA VAL A 88 -3.09 -1.51 2.99
C VAL A 88 -2.57 -0.91 1.71
N VAL A 89 -1.51 -1.49 1.16
CA VAL A 89 -0.89 -1.07 -0.10
C VAL A 89 -1.19 -2.11 -1.16
N THR A 90 -1.73 -1.68 -2.30
CA THR A 90 -2.05 -2.55 -3.43
C THR A 90 -1.25 -2.12 -4.65
N LEU A 91 -0.47 -3.05 -5.20
CA LEU A 91 0.28 -2.86 -6.44
C LEU A 91 -0.32 -3.75 -7.52
N ILE A 92 -0.74 -3.15 -8.62
CA ILE A 92 -1.34 -3.84 -9.77
C ILE A 92 -0.37 -3.72 -10.93
N THR A 93 0.08 -4.86 -11.45
CA THR A 93 1.01 -4.94 -12.58
C THR A 93 0.41 -5.74 -13.73
N THR A 94 0.93 -5.60 -14.93
CA THR A 94 0.61 -6.55 -16.00
C THR A 94 1.23 -7.90 -15.67
N ALA A 95 0.47 -8.97 -15.89
CA ALA A 95 0.92 -10.32 -15.63
C ALA A 95 2.04 -10.75 -16.59
N ASN A 96 3.07 -11.40 -16.02
CA ASN A 96 4.15 -12.05 -16.77
C ASN A 96 4.78 -13.10 -15.84
N ALA A 97 4.89 -14.34 -16.31
CA ALA A 97 5.39 -15.46 -15.50
C ALA A 97 6.78 -15.24 -14.88
N SER A 98 7.61 -14.40 -15.51
CA SER A 98 8.95 -14.06 -15.00
C SER A 98 8.97 -12.79 -14.14
N ALA A 99 7.83 -12.15 -13.92
CA ALA A 99 7.73 -10.85 -13.25
C ALA A 99 6.87 -10.96 -12.01
N TYR A 100 7.48 -10.91 -10.84
CA TYR A 100 6.81 -10.95 -9.54
C TYR A 100 7.63 -10.17 -8.50
N SER A 101 7.03 -9.94 -7.35
CA SER A 101 7.68 -9.30 -6.19
C SER A 101 7.60 -10.25 -5.00
N ALA A 102 8.71 -10.91 -4.69
CA ALA A 102 8.83 -11.84 -3.56
C ALA A 102 9.24 -11.14 -2.26
N ASN A 103 9.79 -9.94 -2.37
CA ASN A 103 10.26 -9.13 -1.23
C ASN A 103 9.90 -7.67 -1.45
N ILE A 104 9.76 -6.95 -0.35
CA ILE A 104 9.66 -5.49 -0.34
C ILE A 104 10.71 -4.89 0.59
N THR A 105 10.90 -3.58 0.51
CA THR A 105 11.53 -2.80 1.58
C THR A 105 10.54 -1.77 2.10
N ILE A 106 10.64 -1.42 3.37
CA ILE A 106 9.90 -0.29 3.95
C ILE A 106 10.94 0.69 4.50
N ASP A 107 10.81 1.95 4.09
CA ASP A 107 11.72 3.03 4.46
C ASP A 107 13.20 2.76 4.07
N GLY A 108 13.43 1.87 3.10
CA GLY A 108 14.74 1.44 2.64
C GLY A 108 15.32 0.23 3.38
N ASP A 109 14.63 -0.25 4.42
CA ASP A 109 15.04 -1.41 5.20
C ASP A 109 14.30 -2.66 4.70
N ALA A 110 14.98 -3.82 4.71
CA ALA A 110 14.33 -5.11 4.49
C ALA A 110 13.39 -5.42 5.67
N VAL A 111 12.27 -6.04 5.37
CA VAL A 111 11.27 -6.47 6.35
C VAL A 111 10.91 -7.93 6.13
N THR A 112 10.33 -8.56 7.15
CA THR A 112 9.82 -9.93 7.05
C THR A 112 8.38 -9.91 6.57
N GLU A 113 8.12 -10.42 5.37
CA GLU A 113 6.78 -10.58 4.83
C GLU A 113 6.16 -11.90 5.30
N ASN A 114 4.99 -11.81 5.94
CA ASN A 114 4.18 -12.96 6.29
C ASN A 114 3.24 -13.27 5.12
N TRP A 115 3.66 -14.15 4.24
CA TRP A 115 2.91 -14.48 3.02
C TRP A 115 1.68 -15.34 3.32
N VAL A 116 0.53 -14.91 2.82
CA VAL A 116 -0.70 -15.71 2.84
C VAL A 116 -0.48 -16.97 1.99
N GLY A 117 -0.76 -18.13 2.56
CA GLY A 117 -0.41 -19.41 1.93
C GLY A 117 0.97 -19.94 2.30
N GLY A 118 1.77 -19.18 3.07
CA GLY A 118 3.01 -19.65 3.69
C GLY A 118 4.27 -19.55 2.82
N SER A 119 4.16 -19.04 1.58
CA SER A 119 5.32 -18.88 0.68
C SER A 119 5.22 -17.61 -0.15
N ALA A 120 6.36 -16.94 -0.34
CA ALA A 120 6.48 -15.87 -1.30
C ALA A 120 6.21 -16.37 -2.74
N PRO A 121 5.74 -15.50 -3.67
CA PRO A 121 5.57 -15.90 -5.06
C PRO A 121 6.92 -16.26 -5.69
N SER A 122 6.91 -17.28 -6.54
CA SER A 122 8.06 -17.72 -7.36
C SER A 122 7.84 -17.46 -8.85
N ASP A 123 6.65 -17.04 -9.24
CA ASP A 123 6.26 -16.71 -10.60
C ASP A 123 5.11 -15.68 -10.60
N GLY A 124 4.92 -15.01 -11.72
CA GLY A 124 3.75 -14.17 -11.99
C GLY A 124 2.65 -14.91 -12.73
N GLY A 125 1.58 -14.21 -13.07
CA GLY A 125 0.49 -14.71 -13.92
C GLY A 125 0.90 -14.84 -15.39
N SER A 126 0.10 -15.53 -16.18
CA SER A 126 0.36 -15.74 -17.61
C SER A 126 -0.27 -14.67 -18.51
N SER A 127 -1.33 -14.02 -18.06
CA SER A 127 -2.03 -12.96 -18.79
C SER A 127 -2.81 -12.05 -17.84
N GLY A 128 -3.26 -10.90 -18.33
CA GLY A 128 -4.05 -9.97 -17.55
C GLY A 128 -3.20 -9.17 -16.57
N VAL A 129 -3.54 -9.22 -15.29
CA VAL A 129 -2.86 -8.45 -14.24
C VAL A 129 -2.52 -9.34 -13.04
N ASP A 130 -1.44 -8.98 -12.37
CA ASP A 130 -1.07 -9.50 -11.06
C ASP A 130 -1.32 -8.43 -9.99
N ILE A 131 -1.76 -8.87 -8.82
CA ILE A 131 -2.07 -7.99 -7.70
C ILE A 131 -1.23 -8.42 -6.51
N HIS A 132 -0.39 -7.51 -6.01
CA HIS A 132 0.33 -7.68 -4.76
C HIS A 132 -0.32 -6.78 -3.72
N THR A 133 -0.68 -7.34 -2.57
CA THR A 133 -1.28 -6.60 -1.47
C THR A 133 -0.43 -6.77 -0.21
N PHE A 134 -0.10 -5.66 0.43
CA PHE A 134 0.67 -5.63 1.66
C PHE A 134 -0.14 -4.89 2.73
N THR A 135 -0.55 -5.61 3.78
CA THR A 135 -1.10 -4.98 4.99
C THR A 135 0.05 -4.73 5.95
N ILE A 136 0.35 -3.46 6.22
CA ILE A 136 1.44 -3.02 7.08
C ILE A 136 0.83 -2.50 8.38
N ILE A 137 1.23 -3.08 9.50
CA ILE A 137 0.69 -2.78 10.84
C ILE A 137 1.83 -2.27 11.72
N LYS A 138 1.64 -1.13 12.35
CA LYS A 138 2.59 -0.60 13.33
C LYS A 138 2.37 -1.30 14.68
N VAL A 139 3.34 -2.09 15.12
CA VAL A 139 3.25 -2.91 16.34
C VAL A 139 4.14 -2.41 17.49
N ALA A 140 5.16 -1.60 17.20
CA ALA A 140 6.05 -1.04 18.20
C ALA A 140 6.51 0.38 17.85
N SER A 141 6.86 1.18 18.87
CA SER A 141 7.32 2.57 18.71
C SER A 141 8.84 2.70 18.56
N SER A 142 9.60 1.63 18.80
CA SER A 142 11.07 1.63 18.77
C SER A 142 11.61 0.31 18.24
N GLY A 143 12.86 0.32 17.84
CA GLY A 143 13.54 -0.82 17.23
C GLY A 143 13.82 -0.62 15.74
N THR A 144 14.27 -1.67 15.06
CA THR A 144 14.44 -1.67 13.60
C THR A 144 13.09 -1.55 12.90
N THR A 145 13.06 -1.24 11.62
CA THR A 145 11.82 -1.17 10.82
C THR A 145 11.04 -2.48 10.90
N ASP A 146 11.72 -3.62 10.77
CA ASP A 146 11.11 -4.96 10.89
C ASP A 146 10.53 -5.26 12.28
N GLN A 147 11.16 -4.74 13.35
CA GLN A 147 10.62 -4.87 14.71
C GLN A 147 9.42 -3.97 14.98
N GLN A 148 9.33 -2.84 14.29
CA GLN A 148 8.24 -1.88 14.44
C GLN A 148 7.02 -2.21 13.58
N LEU A 149 7.20 -2.93 12.48
CA LEU A 149 6.16 -3.18 11.48
C LEU A 149 5.95 -4.67 11.27
N THR A 150 4.70 -5.10 11.28
CA THR A 150 4.31 -6.43 10.81
C THR A 150 3.73 -6.30 9.41
N VAL A 151 4.24 -7.09 8.48
CA VAL A 151 3.78 -7.11 7.08
C VAL A 151 3.08 -8.42 6.79
N ILE A 152 1.84 -8.34 6.33
CA ILE A 152 1.09 -9.47 5.78
C ILE A 152 1.03 -9.26 4.27
N ALA A 153 1.55 -10.21 3.51
CA ALA A 153 1.68 -10.13 2.06
C ALA A 153 0.81 -11.16 1.35
N ASN A 154 0.21 -10.75 0.24
CA ASN A 154 -0.54 -11.63 -0.64
C ASN A 154 -0.22 -11.32 -2.10
N HIS A 155 -0.15 -12.36 -2.92
CA HIS A 155 -0.04 -12.26 -4.36
C HIS A 155 -1.19 -13.02 -5.02
N SER A 156 -1.97 -12.33 -5.83
CA SER A 156 -3.03 -12.90 -6.65
C SER A 156 -2.67 -12.69 -8.12
N LYS A 157 -2.63 -13.77 -8.88
CA LYS A 157 -2.28 -13.75 -10.29
C LYS A 157 -3.46 -14.20 -11.15
N THR A 158 -3.56 -13.58 -12.32
CA THR A 158 -4.52 -14.01 -13.33
C THR A 158 -3.89 -14.99 -14.31
N SER A 159 -4.69 -15.92 -14.80
CA SER A 159 -4.29 -16.98 -15.74
C SER A 159 -4.71 -16.67 -17.17
#